data_54cfc1db6e906e45132bd564165a1111
#
_entry.id   54cfc1db6e906e45132bd564165a1111
#
_cell.length_a   1.000
_cell.length_b   1.000
_cell.length_c   1.000
_cell.angle_alpha   90.00
_cell.angle_beta   90.00
_cell.angle_gamma   90.00
#
_symmetry.space_group_name_H-M   'P 1'
#
loop_
_entity.id
_entity.type
_entity.pdbx_description
1 polymer ?
#
loop_
_entity_poly.entity_id
_entity_poly.type
_entity_poly.pdbx_seq_one_letter_code
_entity_poly.pdbx_strand_id
1 'polypeptide(L)'
;PYTTLFRSIRSKNQKISQPIYVKKPALKLEGTEVLKVFIDKYPSKKHDFFVASVLNVVGHSTDVGIDVLEVLESMDIVSEFPEAVVKEAESVPDAPSQKDMEGRLDLRDEITFTIDGADAKDLDDAVHIKALKNGNLELGVHIADVSYYVIEGSALDKEALNRATSVYVTDRVVPMLPERLSNGICSLNPQVDRLTQSAIMEIDKHGRVVNYTITQTVIKTSFRMTYSDVNDILAGDEEKRQEYQKIVPSIELMA
;
A
#
# COMPACT_ATOMS: atom_id res chain seq x y z
N PRO A 1 38.98 -13.78 31.11
CA PRO A 1 37.81 -14.66 31.18
C PRO A 1 36.47 -13.94 30.94
N TYR A 2 36.38 -13.10 29.86
CA TYR A 2 35.11 -12.45 29.45
C TYR A 2 34.40 -13.24 28.31
N THR A 3 35.02 -14.33 27.85
CA THR A 3 34.69 -15.04 26.62
C THR A 3 33.41 -15.87 26.69
N THR A 4 32.78 -16.04 27.84
CA THR A 4 31.56 -16.83 27.99
C THR A 4 30.28 -16.01 28.11
N LEU A 5 30.38 -14.72 28.39
CA LEU A 5 29.23 -13.82 28.65
C LEU A 5 28.95 -12.82 27.53
N PHE A 6 29.85 -12.68 26.58
CA PHE A 6 29.73 -11.71 25.49
C PHE A 6 30.05 -12.38 24.14
N ARG A 7 29.40 -11.93 23.08
CA ARG A 7 29.78 -12.19 21.70
C ARG A 7 30.16 -10.89 21.03
N SER A 8 31.17 -10.93 20.15
CA SER A 8 31.53 -9.78 19.33
C SER A 8 30.69 -9.78 18.03
N ILE A 9 30.22 -8.62 17.66
CA ILE A 9 29.57 -8.37 16.37
C ILE A 9 30.33 -7.28 15.63
N ARG A 10 30.11 -7.23 14.31
CA ARG A 10 30.68 -6.16 13.47
C ARG A 10 29.55 -5.22 13.04
N SER A 11 29.84 -3.92 13.09
CA SER A 11 28.96 -2.93 12.51
C SER A 11 29.00 -3.01 10.99
N LYS A 12 27.85 -2.91 10.34
CA LYS A 12 27.77 -2.65 8.89
C LYS A 12 28.10 -1.19 8.54
N ASN A 13 28.01 -0.28 9.49
CA ASN A 13 28.48 1.08 9.31
C ASN A 13 30.02 1.12 9.35
N GLN A 14 30.63 1.34 8.20
CA GLN A 14 32.11 1.38 8.03
C GLN A 14 32.79 2.47 8.86
N LYS A 15 32.05 3.45 9.36
CA LYS A 15 32.60 4.49 10.26
C LYS A 15 32.82 3.99 11.67
N ILE A 16 32.31 2.83 12.04
CA ILE A 16 32.47 2.19 13.36
C ILE A 16 33.47 1.06 13.21
N SER A 17 34.71 1.32 13.60
CA SER A 17 35.84 0.36 13.54
C SER A 17 36.06 -0.41 14.84
N GLN A 18 35.56 0.13 15.96
CA GLN A 18 35.72 -0.50 17.27
C GLN A 18 34.86 -1.75 17.42
N PRO A 19 35.29 -2.74 18.19
CA PRO A 19 34.50 -3.93 18.48
C PRO A 19 33.22 -3.58 19.23
N ILE A 20 32.13 -4.26 18.88
CA ILE A 20 30.86 -4.19 19.59
C ILE A 20 30.63 -5.52 20.29
N TYR A 21 30.50 -5.49 21.60
CA TYR A 21 30.23 -6.67 22.41
C TYR A 21 28.74 -6.68 22.80
N VAL A 22 28.06 -7.75 22.46
CA VAL A 22 26.67 -7.97 22.90
C VAL A 22 26.67 -8.93 24.08
N LYS A 23 25.83 -8.63 25.08
CA LYS A 23 25.55 -9.57 26.17
C LYS A 23 24.95 -10.83 25.52
N LYS A 24 25.33 -12.02 26.05
CA LYS A 24 24.83 -13.29 25.54
C LYS A 24 23.31 -13.25 25.49
N PRO A 25 22.69 -13.21 24.28
CA PRO A 25 21.25 -13.23 24.17
C PRO A 25 20.73 -14.60 24.64
N ALA A 26 19.47 -14.67 25.06
CA ALA A 26 18.80 -15.94 25.36
C ALA A 26 18.71 -16.84 24.12
N LEU A 27 18.77 -16.26 22.93
CA LEU A 27 18.79 -16.93 21.63
C LEU A 27 20.20 -17.48 21.33
N LYS A 28 20.25 -18.70 20.82
CA LYS A 28 21.48 -19.32 20.31
C LYS A 28 21.79 -18.67 18.96
N LEU A 29 22.84 -17.86 18.89
CA LEU A 29 23.31 -17.25 17.64
C LEU A 29 24.33 -18.16 16.96
N GLU A 30 24.18 -18.38 15.66
CA GLU A 30 25.04 -19.24 14.83
C GLU A 30 26.19 -18.46 14.14
N GLY A 31 26.09 -17.13 14.09
CA GLY A 31 27.16 -16.25 13.60
C GLY A 31 26.90 -15.69 12.19
N THR A 32 25.76 -15.98 11.61
CA THR A 32 25.30 -15.46 10.31
C THR A 32 24.17 -14.45 10.44
N GLU A 33 23.69 -14.25 11.67
CA GLU A 33 22.55 -13.37 11.92
C GLU A 33 22.92 -11.89 11.72
N VAL A 34 21.97 -11.16 11.16
CA VAL A 34 21.92 -9.71 11.11
C VAL A 34 21.08 -9.24 12.29
N LEU A 35 21.66 -8.40 13.13
CA LEU A 35 21.06 -8.01 14.41
C LEU A 35 20.80 -6.50 14.44
N LYS A 36 19.62 -6.11 14.92
CA LYS A 36 19.37 -4.76 15.40
C LYS A 36 19.76 -4.70 16.87
N VAL A 37 20.61 -3.74 17.23
CA VAL A 37 21.16 -3.62 18.59
C VAL A 37 20.98 -2.20 19.13
N PHE A 38 20.81 -2.10 20.43
CA PHE A 38 20.87 -0.83 21.16
C PHE A 38 22.24 -0.68 21.81
N ILE A 39 22.88 0.48 21.64
CA ILE A 39 24.19 0.75 22.24
C ILE A 39 24.01 1.17 23.70
N ASP A 40 24.35 0.28 24.62
CA ASP A 40 24.31 0.52 26.07
C ASP A 40 25.49 1.39 26.55
N LYS A 41 26.69 1.17 25.97
CA LYS A 41 27.90 1.90 26.33
C LYS A 41 28.74 2.22 25.12
N TYR A 42 29.21 3.44 25.06
CA TYR A 42 30.14 3.94 24.05
C TYR A 42 31.61 3.76 24.50
N PRO A 43 32.57 3.70 23.56
CA PRO A 43 34.00 3.72 23.87
C PRO A 43 34.36 4.90 24.77
N SER A 44 35.37 4.70 25.62
CA SER A 44 35.85 5.71 26.56
C SER A 44 37.34 5.59 26.75
N LYS A 45 37.96 6.50 27.50
CA LYS A 45 39.40 6.42 27.85
C LYS A 45 39.79 5.13 28.59
N LYS A 46 38.81 4.42 29.18
CA LYS A 46 39.07 3.19 29.95
C LYS A 46 38.88 1.91 29.11
N HIS A 47 38.13 1.98 28.02
CA HIS A 47 37.88 0.83 27.13
C HIS A 47 37.52 1.32 25.71
N ASP A 48 38.14 0.74 24.71
CA ASP A 48 37.95 1.09 23.30
C ASP A 48 37.00 0.10 22.59
N PHE A 49 35.81 -0.04 23.15
CA PHE A 49 34.76 -0.90 22.58
C PHE A 49 33.36 -0.43 22.95
N PHE A 50 32.37 -0.81 22.15
CA PHE A 50 30.96 -0.63 22.46
C PHE A 50 30.43 -1.84 23.24
N VAL A 51 29.42 -1.60 24.07
CA VAL A 51 28.58 -2.66 24.63
C VAL A 51 27.14 -2.42 24.15
N ALA A 52 26.51 -3.48 23.68
CA ALA A 52 25.18 -3.39 23.14
C ALA A 52 24.25 -4.52 23.63
N SER A 53 22.96 -4.27 23.58
CA SER A 53 21.89 -5.25 23.79
C SER A 53 21.23 -5.55 22.46
N VAL A 54 20.92 -6.83 22.21
CA VAL A 54 20.18 -7.24 21.01
C VAL A 54 18.73 -6.86 21.19
N LEU A 55 18.17 -6.10 20.22
CA LEU A 55 16.75 -5.75 20.16
C LEU A 55 15.99 -6.86 19.43
N ASN A 56 16.41 -7.18 18.19
CA ASN A 56 15.83 -8.27 17.40
C ASN A 56 16.85 -8.87 16.43
N VAL A 57 16.50 -10.02 15.87
CA VAL A 57 17.21 -10.65 14.75
C VAL A 57 16.46 -10.26 13.48
N VAL A 58 17.13 -9.54 12.58
CA VAL A 58 16.56 -9.07 11.30
C VAL A 58 16.44 -10.23 10.30
N GLY A 59 17.42 -11.15 10.33
CA GLY A 59 17.49 -12.31 9.45
C GLY A 59 18.90 -12.87 9.43
N HIS A 60 19.21 -13.71 8.45
CA HIS A 60 20.55 -14.23 8.21
C HIS A 60 21.22 -13.53 7.03
N SER A 61 22.50 -13.32 7.09
CA SER A 61 23.27 -12.63 6.03
C SER A 61 23.22 -13.31 4.65
N THR A 62 22.75 -14.53 4.60
CA THR A 62 22.56 -15.33 3.38
C THR A 62 21.14 -15.34 2.87
N ASP A 63 20.19 -14.72 3.60
CA ASP A 63 18.78 -14.70 3.21
C ASP A 63 18.58 -13.80 1.99
N VAL A 64 17.73 -14.24 1.08
CA VAL A 64 17.33 -13.43 -0.09
C VAL A 64 16.54 -12.22 0.39
N GLY A 65 16.93 -11.01 -0.03
CA GLY A 65 16.27 -9.76 0.36
C GLY A 65 16.65 -9.25 1.75
N ILE A 66 17.69 -9.80 2.41
CA ILE A 66 18.17 -9.32 3.72
C ILE A 66 18.67 -7.87 3.65
N ASP A 67 19.25 -7.47 2.54
CA ASP A 67 19.69 -6.10 2.26
C ASP A 67 18.53 -5.10 2.29
N VAL A 68 17.39 -5.49 1.74
CA VAL A 68 16.14 -4.70 1.79
C VAL A 68 15.63 -4.60 3.22
N LEU A 69 15.60 -5.73 3.96
CA LEU A 69 15.18 -5.73 5.37
C LEU A 69 16.10 -4.86 6.24
N GLU A 70 17.41 -4.86 5.98
CA GLU A 70 18.35 -3.99 6.68
C GLU A 70 18.09 -2.50 6.45
N VAL A 71 17.73 -2.14 5.21
CA VAL A 71 17.36 -0.75 4.89
C VAL A 71 16.08 -0.36 5.64
N LEU A 72 15.03 -1.19 5.59
CA LEU A 72 13.77 -0.96 6.29
C LEU A 72 14.00 -0.80 7.81
N GLU A 73 14.75 -1.71 8.42
CA GLU A 73 15.11 -1.65 9.85
C GLU A 73 15.96 -0.41 10.19
N SER A 74 16.87 0.02 9.31
CA SER A 74 17.67 1.22 9.50
C SER A 74 16.86 2.52 9.49
N MET A 75 15.68 2.47 8.88
CA MET A 75 14.73 3.59 8.80
C MET A 75 13.57 3.44 9.80
N ASP A 76 13.65 2.46 10.72
CA ASP A 76 12.61 2.11 11.68
C ASP A 76 11.25 1.78 11.03
N ILE A 77 11.27 1.26 9.79
CA ILE A 77 10.08 0.80 9.07
C ILE A 77 9.77 -0.63 9.49
N VAL A 78 8.66 -0.81 10.20
CA VAL A 78 8.20 -2.11 10.71
C VAL A 78 7.20 -2.71 9.72
N SER A 79 7.50 -3.91 9.20
CA SER A 79 6.62 -4.61 8.25
C SER A 79 5.37 -5.18 8.90
N GLU A 80 5.48 -5.67 10.13
CA GLU A 80 4.41 -6.34 10.86
C GLU A 80 3.44 -5.33 11.48
N PHE A 81 2.17 -5.70 11.52
CA PHE A 81 1.14 -4.91 12.20
C PHE A 81 0.97 -5.37 13.65
N PRO A 82 0.68 -4.46 14.59
CA PRO A 82 0.30 -4.81 15.95
C PRO A 82 -0.93 -5.74 15.98
N GLU A 83 -1.01 -6.65 16.93
CA GLU A 83 -2.10 -7.63 17.06
C GLU A 83 -3.50 -6.98 17.11
N ALA A 84 -3.62 -5.81 17.78
CA ALA A 84 -4.88 -5.08 17.85
C ALA A 84 -5.35 -4.58 16.46
N VAL A 85 -4.40 -4.17 15.61
CA VAL A 85 -4.67 -3.73 14.23
C VAL A 85 -5.10 -4.91 13.35
N VAL A 86 -4.41 -6.05 13.49
CA VAL A 86 -4.76 -7.28 12.76
C VAL A 86 -6.17 -7.73 13.12
N LYS A 87 -6.50 -7.80 14.42
CA LYS A 87 -7.84 -8.18 14.89
C LYS A 87 -8.93 -7.24 14.39
N GLU A 88 -8.67 -5.93 14.39
CA GLU A 88 -9.63 -4.95 13.88
C GLU A 88 -9.82 -5.12 12.37
N ALA A 89 -8.74 -5.28 11.60
CA ALA A 89 -8.81 -5.56 10.17
C ALA A 89 -9.59 -6.83 9.85
N GLU A 90 -9.40 -7.91 10.63
CA GLU A 90 -10.14 -9.17 10.47
C GLU A 90 -11.65 -9.03 10.72
N SER A 91 -12.06 -8.03 11.52
CA SER A 91 -13.47 -7.75 11.79
C SER A 91 -14.18 -7.00 10.66
N VAL A 92 -13.43 -6.40 9.73
CA VAL A 92 -13.99 -5.70 8.57
C VAL A 92 -14.55 -6.72 7.59
N PRO A 93 -15.80 -6.53 7.08
CA PRO A 93 -16.42 -7.46 6.14
C PRO A 93 -15.70 -7.46 4.78
N ASP A 94 -15.91 -8.53 3.98
CA ASP A 94 -15.34 -8.64 2.63
C ASP A 94 -16.11 -7.83 1.56
N ALA A 95 -17.35 -7.44 1.88
CA ALA A 95 -18.21 -6.66 0.99
C ALA A 95 -19.09 -5.72 1.82
N PRO A 96 -19.50 -4.56 1.25
CA PRO A 96 -20.43 -3.66 1.91
C PRO A 96 -21.83 -4.32 2.00
N SER A 97 -22.50 -4.13 3.14
CA SER A 97 -23.89 -4.55 3.33
C SER A 97 -24.85 -3.57 2.64
N GLN A 98 -26.12 -3.96 2.51
CA GLN A 98 -27.16 -3.06 2.00
C GLN A 98 -27.29 -1.79 2.84
N LYS A 99 -27.12 -1.91 4.16
CA LYS A 99 -27.13 -0.76 5.07
C LYS A 99 -25.98 0.22 4.81
N ASP A 100 -24.80 -0.28 4.47
CA ASP A 100 -23.63 0.55 4.18
C ASP A 100 -23.80 1.34 2.87
N MET A 101 -24.67 0.85 1.99
CA MET A 101 -24.98 1.47 0.70
C MET A 101 -26.17 2.46 0.78
N GLU A 102 -26.94 2.46 1.87
CA GLU A 102 -28.09 3.36 2.04
C GLU A 102 -27.64 4.83 2.00
N GLY A 103 -28.38 5.64 1.22
CA GLY A 103 -28.11 7.07 1.08
C GLY A 103 -26.95 7.44 0.16
N ARG A 104 -26.23 6.45 -0.37
CA ARG A 104 -25.18 6.66 -1.38
C ARG A 104 -25.79 6.69 -2.79
N LEU A 105 -25.17 7.46 -3.68
CA LEU A 105 -25.53 7.44 -5.09
C LEU A 105 -25.08 6.12 -5.71
N ASP A 106 -26.03 5.37 -6.28
CA ASP A 106 -25.76 4.08 -6.93
C ASP A 106 -25.28 4.30 -8.37
N LEU A 107 -24.03 3.95 -8.64
CA LEU A 107 -23.35 4.05 -9.93
C LEU A 107 -22.88 2.66 -10.43
N ARG A 108 -23.45 1.58 -9.92
CA ARG A 108 -23.03 0.21 -10.27
C ARG A 108 -23.35 -0.17 -11.72
N ASP A 109 -24.28 0.55 -12.36
CA ASP A 109 -24.62 0.37 -13.77
C ASP A 109 -23.72 1.17 -14.72
N GLU A 110 -22.90 2.10 -14.20
CA GLU A 110 -21.92 2.84 -15.01
C GLU A 110 -20.72 1.94 -15.35
N ILE A 111 -20.21 2.10 -16.57
CA ILE A 111 -18.99 1.38 -16.99
C ILE A 111 -17.78 2.06 -16.33
N THR A 112 -17.41 1.57 -15.17
CA THR A 112 -16.21 2.04 -14.42
C THR A 112 -15.04 1.13 -14.66
N PHE A 113 -13.82 1.69 -14.61
CA PHE A 113 -12.58 0.94 -14.78
C PHE A 113 -11.43 1.57 -14.01
N THR A 114 -10.47 0.73 -13.61
CA THR A 114 -9.19 1.15 -13.06
C THR A 114 -8.11 1.07 -14.12
N ILE A 115 -7.01 1.86 -13.99
CA ILE A 115 -5.83 1.82 -14.87
C ILE A 115 -4.58 1.85 -14.00
N ASP A 116 -3.93 0.70 -13.86
CA ASP A 116 -2.85 0.50 -12.91
C ASP A 116 -1.68 -0.27 -13.52
N GLY A 117 -0.62 -0.49 -12.74
CA GLY A 117 0.42 -1.45 -13.05
C GLY A 117 -0.14 -2.89 -13.06
N ALA A 118 0.46 -3.78 -13.85
CA ALA A 118 -0.03 -5.15 -14.00
C ALA A 118 -0.07 -5.94 -12.67
N ASP A 119 0.84 -5.64 -11.77
CA ASP A 119 1.03 -6.27 -10.45
C ASP A 119 0.39 -5.49 -9.28
N ALA A 120 -0.24 -4.32 -9.54
CA ALA A 120 -0.97 -3.57 -8.51
C ALA A 120 -2.11 -4.41 -7.91
N LYS A 121 -2.30 -4.34 -6.60
CA LYS A 121 -3.37 -5.03 -5.86
C LYS A 121 -4.27 -4.05 -5.12
N ASP A 122 -3.76 -2.89 -4.81
CA ASP A 122 -4.36 -1.76 -4.13
C ASP A 122 -4.90 -0.78 -5.17
N LEU A 123 -6.07 -1.08 -5.73
CA LEU A 123 -6.72 -0.27 -6.76
C LEU A 123 -7.52 0.84 -6.04
N ASP A 124 -6.88 1.99 -5.83
CA ASP A 124 -7.42 3.07 -5.01
C ASP A 124 -8.42 3.95 -5.75
N ASP A 125 -8.29 4.04 -7.07
CA ASP A 125 -9.13 4.89 -7.92
C ASP A 125 -9.70 4.15 -9.14
N ALA A 126 -10.89 4.56 -9.53
CA ALA A 126 -11.55 4.14 -10.75
C ALA A 126 -12.20 5.33 -11.44
N VAL A 127 -12.40 5.23 -12.72
CA VAL A 127 -13.02 6.28 -13.52
C VAL A 127 -14.16 5.75 -14.37
N HIS A 128 -15.11 6.62 -14.71
CA HIS A 128 -16.01 6.44 -15.83
C HIS A 128 -16.09 7.70 -16.67
N ILE A 129 -16.38 7.57 -17.95
CA ILE A 129 -16.60 8.70 -18.83
C ILE A 129 -17.73 8.38 -19.81
N LYS A 130 -18.58 9.37 -20.09
CA LYS A 130 -19.64 9.27 -21.09
C LYS A 130 -19.93 10.63 -21.73
N ALA A 131 -20.40 10.60 -22.98
CA ALA A 131 -20.87 11.79 -23.65
C ALA A 131 -22.26 12.22 -23.16
N LEU A 132 -22.44 13.49 -22.88
CA LEU A 132 -23.72 14.09 -22.48
C LEU A 132 -24.49 14.61 -23.73
N LYS A 133 -25.82 14.73 -23.60
CA LYS A 133 -26.70 15.20 -24.69
C LYS A 133 -26.38 16.61 -25.19
N ASN A 134 -25.76 17.44 -24.35
CA ASN A 134 -25.36 18.82 -24.70
C ASN A 134 -24.00 18.90 -25.40
N GLY A 135 -23.35 17.77 -25.64
CA GLY A 135 -22.03 17.66 -26.28
C GLY A 135 -20.84 17.80 -25.33
N ASN A 136 -21.09 17.97 -24.04
CA ASN A 136 -20.06 17.89 -23.02
C ASN A 136 -19.79 16.42 -22.63
N LEU A 137 -18.78 16.19 -21.80
CA LEU A 137 -18.45 14.88 -21.24
C LEU A 137 -18.78 14.87 -19.75
N GLU A 138 -19.27 13.75 -19.24
CA GLU A 138 -19.29 13.46 -17.82
C GLU A 138 -18.10 12.57 -17.48
N LEU A 139 -17.23 13.03 -16.58
CA LEU A 139 -16.14 12.27 -16.01
C LEU A 139 -16.43 12.01 -14.54
N GLY A 140 -16.52 10.76 -14.16
CA GLY A 140 -16.54 10.34 -12.75
C GLY A 140 -15.18 9.85 -12.33
N VAL A 141 -14.69 10.37 -11.21
CA VAL A 141 -13.50 9.87 -10.50
C VAL A 141 -13.95 9.32 -9.16
N HIS A 142 -13.66 8.07 -8.91
CA HIS A 142 -14.11 7.32 -7.75
C HIS A 142 -12.90 6.90 -6.92
N ILE A 143 -12.81 7.37 -5.69
CA ILE A 143 -11.75 6.97 -4.76
C ILE A 143 -12.37 6.04 -3.71
N ALA A 144 -11.68 4.96 -3.38
CA ALA A 144 -12.12 4.04 -2.34
C ALA A 144 -12.43 4.77 -1.03
N ASP A 145 -13.61 4.54 -0.45
CA ASP A 145 -14.03 5.18 0.80
C ASP A 145 -13.39 4.48 2.02
N VAL A 146 -12.06 4.61 2.12
CA VAL A 146 -11.26 3.99 3.17
C VAL A 146 -11.70 4.47 4.56
N SER A 147 -12.08 5.74 4.68
CA SER A 147 -12.51 6.34 5.95
C SER A 147 -13.82 5.76 6.48
N TYR A 148 -14.58 5.04 5.67
CA TYR A 148 -15.75 4.29 6.13
C TYR A 148 -15.36 3.09 6.99
N TYR A 149 -14.22 2.45 6.69
CA TYR A 149 -13.73 1.25 7.37
C TYR A 149 -12.68 1.57 8.44
N VAL A 150 -11.90 2.62 8.25
CA VAL A 150 -10.88 3.07 9.20
C VAL A 150 -11.46 4.19 10.05
N ILE A 151 -11.98 3.82 11.21
CA ILE A 151 -12.69 4.75 12.11
C ILE A 151 -11.69 5.58 12.91
N GLU A 152 -11.92 6.89 12.99
CA GLU A 152 -11.08 7.81 13.75
C GLU A 152 -10.85 7.35 15.19
N GLY A 153 -9.60 7.32 15.64
CA GLY A 153 -9.17 6.89 16.96
C GLY A 153 -9.10 5.38 17.16
N SER A 154 -9.45 4.57 16.16
CA SER A 154 -9.33 3.11 16.20
C SER A 154 -7.87 2.64 16.20
N ALA A 155 -7.61 1.34 16.32
CA ALA A 155 -6.26 0.79 16.21
C ALA A 155 -5.73 0.91 14.77
N LEU A 156 -6.59 0.68 13.76
CA LEU A 156 -6.26 0.88 12.35
C LEU A 156 -5.87 2.34 12.05
N ASP A 157 -6.67 3.31 12.51
CA ASP A 157 -6.41 4.74 12.29
C ASP A 157 -5.09 5.19 12.93
N LYS A 158 -4.84 4.80 14.18
CA LYS A 158 -3.59 5.14 14.88
C LYS A 158 -2.36 4.56 14.19
N GLU A 159 -2.46 3.32 13.73
CA GLU A 159 -1.35 2.69 13.01
C GLU A 159 -1.16 3.28 11.62
N ALA A 160 -2.23 3.57 10.90
CA ALA A 160 -2.16 4.27 9.61
C ALA A 160 -1.50 5.65 9.75
N LEU A 161 -1.87 6.41 10.79
CA LEU A 161 -1.24 7.70 11.10
C LEU A 161 0.24 7.54 11.46
N ASN A 162 0.60 6.50 12.22
CA ASN A 162 1.98 6.20 12.59
C ASN A 162 2.84 5.84 11.36
N ARG A 163 2.32 5.04 10.42
CA ARG A 163 3.00 4.66 9.18
C ARG A 163 3.03 5.79 8.15
N ALA A 164 1.99 6.61 8.11
CA ALA A 164 1.76 7.76 7.22
C ALA A 164 1.66 7.44 5.72
N THR A 165 2.31 6.38 5.24
CA THR A 165 2.31 5.96 3.82
C THR A 165 2.65 4.48 3.69
N SER A 166 2.31 3.87 2.56
CA SER A 166 2.90 2.60 2.15
C SER A 166 4.32 2.81 1.64
N VAL A 167 5.21 1.85 1.89
CA VAL A 167 6.61 1.90 1.45
C VAL A 167 6.84 0.79 0.43
N TYR A 168 7.18 1.20 -0.79
CA TYR A 168 7.43 0.30 -1.91
C TYR A 168 8.94 0.07 -2.05
N VAL A 169 9.36 -1.16 -1.91
CA VAL A 169 10.75 -1.59 -2.13
C VAL A 169 10.79 -2.64 -3.24
N THR A 170 11.99 -2.99 -3.70
CA THR A 170 12.17 -3.77 -4.93
C THR A 170 11.43 -5.12 -4.94
N ASP A 171 11.32 -5.79 -3.81
CA ASP A 171 10.80 -7.16 -3.69
C ASP A 171 9.48 -7.27 -2.89
N ARG A 172 9.04 -6.17 -2.26
CA ARG A 172 7.85 -6.16 -1.39
C ARG A 172 7.28 -4.77 -1.18
N VAL A 173 6.06 -4.74 -0.65
CA VAL A 173 5.43 -3.51 -0.14
C VAL A 173 5.26 -3.65 1.37
N VAL A 174 5.59 -2.60 2.12
CA VAL A 174 5.19 -2.44 3.52
C VAL A 174 3.98 -1.51 3.53
N PRO A 175 2.76 -2.04 3.61
CA PRO A 175 1.56 -1.24 3.40
C PRO A 175 1.22 -0.38 4.63
N MET A 176 0.58 0.76 4.38
CA MET A 176 0.06 1.65 5.43
C MET A 176 -1.10 0.98 6.19
N LEU A 177 -1.93 0.24 5.49
CA LEU A 177 -3.07 -0.52 6.03
C LEU A 177 -2.88 -2.02 5.78
N PRO A 178 -3.42 -2.90 6.65
CA PRO A 178 -3.40 -4.34 6.40
C PRO A 178 -3.98 -4.70 5.02
N GLU A 179 -3.40 -5.70 4.35
CA GLU A 179 -3.79 -6.12 3.00
C GLU A 179 -5.28 -6.51 2.88
N ARG A 180 -5.90 -6.93 3.98
CA ARG A 180 -7.34 -7.17 4.03
C ARG A 180 -8.16 -5.91 3.68
N LEU A 181 -7.64 -4.73 4.01
CA LEU A 181 -8.24 -3.46 3.60
C LEU A 181 -7.69 -3.01 2.26
N SER A 182 -6.37 -2.82 2.15
CA SER A 182 -5.75 -2.19 0.97
C SER A 182 -5.93 -3.00 -0.32
N ASN A 183 -5.81 -4.34 -0.26
CA ASN A 183 -5.99 -5.23 -1.41
C ASN A 183 -7.41 -5.85 -1.45
N GLY A 184 -8.17 -5.71 -0.35
CA GLY A 184 -9.49 -6.29 -0.13
C GLY A 184 -10.63 -5.32 -0.33
N ILE A 185 -11.29 -4.96 0.79
CA ILE A 185 -12.54 -4.17 0.76
C ILE A 185 -12.35 -2.75 0.23
N CYS A 186 -11.17 -2.13 0.42
CA CYS A 186 -10.84 -0.81 -0.09
C CYS A 186 -10.28 -0.85 -1.52
N SER A 187 -9.87 -2.01 -2.04
CA SER A 187 -9.43 -2.11 -3.44
C SER A 187 -10.65 -2.18 -4.37
N LEU A 188 -10.68 -1.33 -5.41
CA LEU A 188 -11.77 -1.25 -6.39
C LEU A 188 -11.73 -2.41 -7.39
N ASN A 189 -11.61 -3.63 -6.86
CA ASN A 189 -11.54 -4.86 -7.63
C ASN A 189 -12.76 -5.02 -8.57
N PRO A 190 -12.56 -5.60 -9.76
CA PRO A 190 -13.64 -5.75 -10.74
C PRO A 190 -14.74 -6.68 -10.24
N GLN A 191 -15.97 -6.42 -10.69
CA GLN A 191 -17.17 -7.22 -10.49
C GLN A 191 -17.65 -7.37 -9.05
N VAL A 192 -17.18 -6.51 -8.13
CA VAL A 192 -17.65 -6.45 -6.74
C VAL A 192 -18.08 -5.05 -6.36
N ASP A 193 -19.09 -4.96 -5.48
CA ASP A 193 -19.56 -3.67 -4.98
C ASP A 193 -18.53 -3.03 -4.05
N ARG A 194 -18.28 -1.73 -4.24
CA ARG A 194 -17.36 -0.95 -3.42
C ARG A 194 -17.93 0.41 -3.06
N LEU A 195 -17.67 0.83 -1.82
CA LEU A 195 -18.00 2.18 -1.37
C LEU A 195 -16.92 3.15 -1.83
N THR A 196 -17.35 4.27 -2.37
CA THR A 196 -16.44 5.29 -2.89
C THR A 196 -16.87 6.69 -2.51
N GLN A 197 -15.90 7.61 -2.49
CA GLN A 197 -16.09 9.06 -2.55
C GLN A 197 -15.85 9.46 -4.00
N SER A 198 -16.83 10.09 -4.62
CA SER A 198 -16.76 10.35 -6.06
C SER A 198 -16.91 11.81 -6.40
N ALA A 199 -16.08 12.27 -7.32
CA ALA A 199 -16.23 13.54 -8.02
C ALA A 199 -16.81 13.27 -9.41
N ILE A 200 -18.02 13.72 -9.66
CA ILE A 200 -18.69 13.62 -10.96
C ILE A 200 -18.66 15.01 -11.59
N MET A 201 -17.97 15.13 -12.72
CA MET A 201 -17.65 16.40 -13.35
C MET A 201 -18.22 16.47 -14.76
N GLU A 202 -18.82 17.60 -15.09
CA GLU A 202 -19.16 17.93 -16.47
C GLU A 202 -18.02 18.74 -17.09
N ILE A 203 -17.48 18.27 -18.20
CA ILE A 203 -16.33 18.84 -18.89
C ILE A 203 -16.76 19.32 -20.28
N ASP A 204 -16.47 20.60 -20.58
CA ASP A 204 -16.78 21.18 -21.88
C ASP A 204 -15.76 20.73 -22.97
N LYS A 205 -16.05 21.05 -24.22
CA LYS A 205 -15.17 20.77 -25.38
C LYS A 205 -13.77 21.39 -25.33
N HIS A 206 -13.50 22.23 -24.35
CA HIS A 206 -12.20 22.87 -24.13
C HIS A 206 -11.46 22.25 -22.94
N GLY A 207 -11.97 21.14 -22.38
CA GLY A 207 -11.39 20.46 -21.22
C GLY A 207 -11.63 21.19 -19.88
N ARG A 208 -12.58 22.13 -19.81
CA ARG A 208 -12.86 22.87 -18.57
C ARG A 208 -14.02 22.24 -17.83
N VAL A 209 -13.85 22.03 -16.52
CA VAL A 209 -14.94 21.64 -15.63
C VAL A 209 -15.93 22.77 -15.52
N VAL A 210 -17.16 22.58 -15.99
CA VAL A 210 -18.25 23.58 -15.96
C VAL A 210 -19.26 23.30 -14.84
N ASN A 211 -19.31 22.09 -14.35
CA ASN A 211 -20.12 21.68 -13.21
C ASN A 211 -19.49 20.47 -12.52
N TYR A 212 -19.73 20.29 -11.22
CA TYR A 212 -19.28 19.10 -10.49
C TYR A 212 -20.14 18.80 -9.26
N THR A 213 -20.15 17.55 -8.86
CA THR A 213 -20.71 17.07 -7.60
C THR A 213 -19.73 16.15 -6.91
N ILE A 214 -19.51 16.35 -5.61
CA ILE A 214 -18.73 15.41 -4.78
C ILE A 214 -19.70 14.74 -3.83
N THR A 215 -19.73 13.41 -3.85
CA THR A 215 -20.71 12.63 -3.07
C THR A 215 -20.20 11.23 -2.76
N GLN A 216 -20.80 10.60 -1.76
CA GLN A 216 -20.60 9.20 -1.47
C GLN A 216 -21.38 8.35 -2.48
N THR A 217 -20.73 7.33 -3.02
CA THR A 217 -21.28 6.48 -4.07
C THR A 217 -21.05 5.00 -3.77
N VAL A 218 -21.75 4.17 -4.52
CA VAL A 218 -21.47 2.73 -4.65
C VAL A 218 -21.16 2.47 -6.11
N ILE A 219 -20.04 1.84 -6.39
CA ILE A 219 -19.64 1.44 -7.74
C ILE A 219 -19.42 -0.06 -7.82
N LYS A 220 -19.41 -0.57 -9.05
CA LYS A 220 -19.00 -1.93 -9.38
C LYS A 220 -18.07 -1.84 -10.58
N THR A 221 -16.76 -1.87 -10.33
CA THR A 221 -15.76 -1.78 -11.37
C THR A 221 -15.99 -2.83 -12.45
N SER A 222 -16.14 -2.40 -13.69
CA SER A 222 -16.42 -3.27 -14.84
C SER A 222 -15.14 -3.93 -15.36
N PHE A 223 -14.04 -3.17 -15.41
CA PHE A 223 -12.76 -3.60 -15.97
C PHE A 223 -11.60 -3.12 -15.11
N ARG A 224 -10.63 -4.00 -14.91
CA ARG A 224 -9.29 -3.66 -14.46
C ARG A 224 -8.40 -3.57 -15.69
N MET A 225 -7.91 -2.38 -16.01
CA MET A 225 -7.02 -2.14 -17.13
C MET A 225 -5.58 -1.98 -16.62
N THR A 226 -4.63 -2.32 -17.46
CA THR A 226 -3.24 -1.95 -17.24
C THR A 226 -2.86 -0.76 -18.12
N TYR A 227 -1.83 -0.01 -17.72
CA TYR A 227 -1.27 1.05 -18.57
C TYR A 227 -0.88 0.52 -19.97
N SER A 228 -0.38 -0.72 -20.06
CA SER A 228 -0.04 -1.35 -21.34
C SER A 228 -1.28 -1.60 -22.18
N ASP A 229 -2.35 -2.19 -21.60
CA ASP A 229 -3.59 -2.46 -22.35
C ASP A 229 -4.19 -1.16 -22.92
N VAL A 230 -4.21 -0.09 -22.12
CA VAL A 230 -4.72 1.21 -22.57
C VAL A 230 -3.86 1.78 -23.71
N ASN A 231 -2.54 1.72 -23.59
CA ASN A 231 -1.63 2.16 -24.64
C ASN A 231 -1.82 1.37 -25.94
N ASP A 232 -1.96 0.04 -25.85
CA ASP A 232 -2.16 -0.83 -27.01
C ASP A 232 -3.51 -0.52 -27.70
N ILE A 233 -4.58 -0.31 -26.92
CA ILE A 233 -5.89 0.11 -27.44
C ILE A 233 -5.78 1.45 -28.18
N LEU A 234 -5.11 2.45 -27.61
CA LEU A 234 -4.91 3.76 -28.23
C LEU A 234 -3.99 3.71 -29.45
N ALA A 235 -3.02 2.79 -29.47
CA ALA A 235 -2.17 2.52 -30.62
C ALA A 235 -2.90 1.79 -31.77
N GLY A 236 -4.12 1.32 -31.53
CA GLY A 236 -4.95 0.65 -32.54
C GLY A 236 -4.77 -0.86 -32.62
N ASP A 237 -4.25 -1.51 -31.58
CA ASP A 237 -4.15 -2.98 -31.51
C ASP A 237 -5.54 -3.62 -31.61
N GLU A 238 -5.79 -4.36 -32.70
CA GLU A 238 -7.09 -4.93 -32.99
C GLU A 238 -7.50 -6.03 -31.99
N GLU A 239 -6.56 -6.82 -31.49
CA GLU A 239 -6.82 -7.90 -30.53
C GLU A 239 -7.27 -7.31 -29.21
N LYS A 240 -6.54 -6.32 -28.69
CA LYS A 240 -6.89 -5.60 -27.45
C LYS A 240 -8.21 -4.84 -27.59
N ARG A 241 -8.45 -4.20 -28.73
CA ARG A 241 -9.71 -3.49 -28.98
C ARG A 241 -10.90 -4.45 -29.06
N GLN A 242 -10.71 -5.67 -29.55
CA GLN A 242 -11.75 -6.71 -29.55
C GLN A 242 -11.98 -7.28 -28.15
N GLU A 243 -10.93 -7.57 -27.40
CA GLU A 243 -10.98 -8.03 -26.01
C GLU A 243 -11.76 -7.05 -25.12
N TYR A 244 -11.46 -5.76 -25.25
CA TYR A 244 -12.04 -4.69 -24.45
C TYR A 244 -13.09 -3.84 -25.17
N GLN A 245 -13.79 -4.38 -26.16
CA GLN A 245 -14.69 -3.64 -27.05
C GLN A 245 -15.73 -2.75 -26.33
N LYS A 246 -16.15 -3.13 -25.11
CA LYS A 246 -17.14 -2.36 -24.33
C LYS A 246 -16.58 -1.08 -23.74
N ILE A 247 -15.27 -1.02 -23.48
CA ILE A 247 -14.62 0.10 -22.82
C ILE A 247 -13.80 0.97 -23.80
N VAL A 248 -13.47 0.46 -24.99
CA VAL A 248 -12.74 1.21 -26.01
C VAL A 248 -13.32 2.61 -26.24
N PRO A 249 -14.66 2.81 -26.37
CA PRO A 249 -15.23 4.14 -26.55
C PRO A 249 -14.93 5.08 -25.38
N SER A 250 -14.90 4.57 -24.14
CA SER A 250 -14.56 5.36 -22.96
C SER A 250 -13.09 5.76 -22.92
N ILE A 251 -12.19 4.85 -23.31
CA ILE A 251 -10.74 5.11 -23.41
C ILE A 251 -10.47 6.17 -24.48
N GLU A 252 -11.13 6.08 -25.64
CA GLU A 252 -11.01 7.07 -26.72
C GLU A 252 -11.55 8.45 -26.34
N LEU A 253 -12.61 8.51 -25.50
CA LEU A 253 -13.13 9.77 -24.99
C LEU A 253 -12.20 10.45 -23.97
N MET A 254 -11.37 9.67 -23.27
CA MET A 254 -10.39 10.20 -22.31
C MET A 254 -9.12 10.71 -22.98
N ALA A 255 -8.76 10.18 -24.14
CA ALA A 255 -7.55 10.55 -24.90
C ALA A 255 -7.76 11.84 -25.71
#